data_253b39ae60cb05a68c6d0724f4179a35
#
_entry.id   253b39ae60cb05a68c6d0724f4179a35
#
_cell.length_a   1.000
_cell.length_b   1.000
_cell.length_c   1.000
_cell.angle_alpha   90.00
_cell.angle_beta   90.00
_cell.angle_gamma   90.00
#
_symmetry.space_group_name_H-M   'P 1'
#
loop_
_entity.id
_entity.type
_entity.pdbx_description
1 polymer ?
#
loop_
_entity_poly.entity_id
_entity_poly.type
_entity_poly.pdbx_seq_one_letter_code
_entity_poly.pdbx_strand_id
1 'polypeptide(L)'
;MWEISGSERDLRISAKVEEIPVINISPLRVEAGKRGERGFSEIEVPSSYYFGLDDAPVARNVAGIYRLMARDIGQGTHSAPDFDVAVALHRILDAVELSSKTGERQQIG
;
A
#
# COMPACT_ATOMS: atom_id res chain seq x y z
N MET A 1 -1.29 6.52 -9.38
CA MET A 1 -0.08 5.73 -9.69
C MET A 1 0.90 5.89 -8.53
N TRP A 2 1.50 4.81 -8.10
CA TRP A 2 2.50 4.77 -7.04
C TRP A 2 3.75 4.06 -7.59
N GLU A 3 4.92 4.66 -7.42
CA GLU A 3 6.20 4.09 -7.86
C GLU A 3 7.13 3.92 -6.67
N ILE A 4 7.77 2.76 -6.62
CA ILE A 4 8.74 2.40 -5.59
C ILE A 4 10.03 2.06 -6.32
N SER A 5 11.08 2.88 -6.07
CA SER A 5 12.39 2.67 -6.68
C SER A 5 13.32 1.92 -5.73
N GLY A 6 13.78 0.78 -6.17
CA GLY A 6 14.75 -0.05 -5.45
C GLY A 6 16.16 0.06 -6.04
N SER A 7 17.10 -0.66 -5.45
CA SER A 7 18.50 -0.72 -5.94
C SER A 7 18.64 -1.51 -7.24
N GLU A 8 17.80 -2.52 -7.45
CA GLU A 8 17.88 -3.42 -8.60
C GLU A 8 16.65 -3.33 -9.52
N ARG A 9 15.48 -3.09 -8.94
CA ARG A 9 14.19 -3.07 -9.64
C ARG A 9 13.33 -1.92 -9.16
N ASP A 10 12.51 -1.42 -10.07
CA ASP A 10 11.45 -0.47 -9.77
C ASP A 10 10.09 -1.18 -9.83
N LEU A 11 9.18 -0.81 -8.94
CA LEU A 11 7.80 -1.28 -8.93
C LEU A 11 6.87 -0.12 -9.25
N ARG A 12 5.82 -0.41 -10.00
CA ARG A 12 4.74 0.53 -10.29
C ARG A 12 3.40 -0.11 -9.92
N ILE A 13 2.60 0.63 -9.17
CA ILE A 13 1.23 0.24 -8.82
C ILE A 13 0.29 1.28 -9.41
N SER A 14 -0.64 0.84 -10.22
CA SER A 14 -1.62 1.72 -10.87
C SER A 14 -3.02 1.11 -10.82
N ALA A 15 -4.05 1.95 -10.92
CA ALA A 15 -5.42 1.47 -11.10
C ALA A 15 -5.60 0.98 -12.55
N LYS A 16 -6.30 -0.15 -12.72
CA LYS A 16 -6.62 -0.69 -14.06
C LYS A 16 -7.77 0.07 -14.74
N VAL A 17 -8.56 0.82 -13.98
CA VAL A 17 -9.74 1.54 -14.48
C VAL A 17 -9.54 3.03 -14.21
N GLU A 18 -9.63 3.85 -15.25
CA GLU A 18 -9.47 5.30 -15.13
C GLU A 18 -10.66 6.01 -14.48
N GLU A 19 -11.84 5.39 -14.54
CA GLU A 19 -13.10 6.01 -14.08
C GLU A 19 -13.20 6.18 -12.56
N ILE A 20 -12.51 5.33 -11.79
CA ILE A 20 -12.48 5.42 -10.31
C ILE A 20 -11.04 5.25 -9.85
N PRO A 21 -10.21 6.29 -9.88
CA PRO A 21 -8.79 6.18 -9.56
C PRO A 21 -8.51 6.13 -8.05
N VAL A 22 -9.33 5.38 -7.30
CA VAL A 22 -9.21 5.24 -5.85
C VAL A 22 -8.52 3.92 -5.54
N ILE A 23 -7.29 3.97 -5.06
CA ILE A 23 -6.41 2.82 -4.87
C ILE A 23 -7.00 1.72 -3.99
N ASN A 24 -7.86 2.07 -3.04
CA ASN A 24 -8.47 1.13 -2.10
C ASN A 24 -9.70 0.39 -2.66
N ILE A 25 -10.25 0.80 -3.79
CA ILE A 25 -11.43 0.18 -4.39
C ILE A 25 -11.24 -0.26 -5.84
N SER A 26 -10.20 0.23 -6.52
CA SER A 26 -9.93 -0.13 -7.91
C SER A 26 -9.17 -1.45 -8.02
N PRO A 27 -9.39 -2.24 -9.08
CA PRO A 27 -8.47 -3.29 -9.46
C PRO A 27 -7.10 -2.68 -9.72
N LEU A 28 -6.07 -3.21 -9.07
CA LEU A 28 -4.71 -2.71 -9.20
C LEU A 28 -3.92 -3.54 -10.20
N ARG A 29 -3.02 -2.85 -10.92
CA ARG A 29 -1.96 -3.45 -11.72
C ARG A 29 -0.65 -3.25 -10.98
N VAL A 30 0.10 -4.33 -10.84
CA VAL A 30 1.46 -4.31 -10.31
C VAL A 30 2.41 -4.60 -11.45
N GLU A 31 3.37 -3.75 -11.66
CA GLU A 31 4.36 -3.86 -12.73
C GLU A 31 5.77 -3.75 -12.13
N ALA A 32 6.74 -4.48 -12.69
CA ALA A 32 8.15 -4.32 -12.36
C ALA A 32 8.98 -4.02 -13.59
N GLY A 33 9.99 -3.20 -13.40
CA GLY A 33 11.04 -2.93 -14.37
C GLY A 33 12.41 -3.11 -13.74
N LYS A 34 13.41 -3.46 -14.51
CA LYS A 34 14.80 -3.46 -14.03
C LYS A 34 15.31 -2.02 -14.01
N ARG A 35 16.00 -1.65 -12.94
CA ARG A 35 16.52 -0.31 -12.78
C ARG A 35 17.42 0.10 -13.96
N GLY A 36 17.14 1.26 -14.55
CA GLY A 36 17.88 1.80 -15.68
C GLY A 36 17.47 1.25 -17.05
N GLU A 37 16.55 0.28 -17.10
CA GLU A 37 15.95 -0.19 -18.33
C GLU A 37 14.62 0.52 -18.59
N ARG A 38 14.30 0.76 -19.87
CA ARG A 38 13.01 1.32 -20.26
C ARG A 38 12.02 0.18 -20.44
N GLY A 39 11.07 0.09 -19.55
CA GLY A 39 9.93 -0.83 -19.67
C GLY A 39 9.55 -1.45 -18.33
N PHE A 40 8.27 -1.64 -18.18
CA PHE A 40 7.65 -2.33 -17.05
C PHE A 40 6.86 -3.51 -17.59
N SER A 41 6.90 -4.62 -16.88
CA SER A 41 6.09 -5.80 -17.18
C SER A 41 5.14 -6.07 -16.04
N GLU A 42 3.89 -6.40 -16.32
CA GLU A 42 2.91 -6.75 -15.30
C GLU A 42 3.37 -8.00 -14.54
N ILE A 43 3.26 -7.95 -13.23
CA ILE A 43 3.52 -9.06 -12.33
C ILE A 43 2.17 -9.60 -11.87
N GLU A 44 1.98 -10.89 -12.01
CA GLU A 44 0.83 -11.56 -11.45
C GLU A 44 0.93 -11.60 -9.91
N VAL A 45 -0.10 -11.11 -9.25
CA VAL A 45 -0.20 -11.20 -7.78
C VAL A 45 -0.67 -12.61 -7.42
N PRO A 46 0.06 -13.35 -6.57
CA PRO A 46 -0.33 -14.70 -6.19
C PRO A 46 -1.74 -14.76 -5.60
N SER A 47 -2.53 -15.75 -5.99
CA SER A 47 -3.92 -15.91 -5.55
C SER A 47 -4.08 -16.04 -4.04
N SER A 48 -3.04 -16.47 -3.32
CA SER A 48 -3.01 -16.52 -1.85
C SER A 48 -3.28 -15.16 -1.19
N TYR A 49 -3.02 -14.04 -1.88
CA TYR A 49 -3.34 -12.70 -1.40
C TYR A 49 -4.80 -12.30 -1.62
N TYR A 50 -5.55 -13.07 -2.38
CA TYR A 50 -6.94 -12.74 -2.71
C TYR A 50 -7.98 -13.38 -1.78
N PHE A 51 -7.57 -14.33 -0.94
CA PHE A 51 -8.43 -14.94 0.08
C PHE A 51 -9.72 -15.58 -0.49
N GLY A 52 -9.71 -16.01 -1.76
CA GLY A 52 -10.91 -16.50 -2.46
C GLY A 52 -11.90 -15.40 -2.87
N LEU A 53 -11.48 -14.14 -2.89
CA LEU A 53 -12.30 -12.98 -3.27
C LEU A 53 -11.73 -12.30 -4.52
N ASP A 54 -11.50 -13.08 -5.57
CA ASP A 54 -10.77 -12.65 -6.76
C ASP A 54 -11.46 -11.49 -7.50
N ASP A 55 -12.78 -11.53 -7.58
CA ASP A 55 -13.58 -10.56 -8.34
C ASP A 55 -14.18 -9.41 -7.49
N ALA A 56 -13.76 -9.28 -6.24
CA ALA A 56 -14.32 -8.29 -5.32
C ALA A 56 -13.24 -7.45 -4.61
N PRO A 57 -12.60 -6.49 -5.29
CA PRO A 57 -11.46 -5.73 -4.73
C PRO A 57 -11.76 -5.04 -3.40
N VAL A 58 -12.94 -4.42 -3.27
CA VAL A 58 -13.35 -3.74 -2.03
C VAL A 58 -13.52 -4.75 -0.88
N ALA A 59 -14.25 -5.84 -1.13
CA ALA A 59 -14.46 -6.88 -0.13
C ALA A 59 -13.14 -7.55 0.26
N ARG A 60 -12.22 -7.74 -0.68
CA ARG A 60 -10.89 -8.30 -0.46
C ARG A 60 -10.07 -7.46 0.51
N ASN A 61 -10.03 -6.14 0.32
CA ASN A 61 -9.27 -5.24 1.17
C ASN A 61 -9.80 -5.25 2.61
N VAL A 62 -11.12 -5.21 2.78
CA VAL A 62 -11.76 -5.31 4.10
C VAL A 62 -11.54 -6.68 4.74
N ALA A 63 -11.74 -7.77 3.98
CA ALA A 63 -11.52 -9.13 4.47
C ALA A 63 -10.06 -9.37 4.87
N GLY A 64 -9.10 -8.76 4.16
CA GLY A 64 -7.67 -8.82 4.49
C GLY A 64 -7.39 -8.30 5.89
N ILE A 65 -7.91 -7.13 6.24
CA ILE A 65 -7.74 -6.54 7.58
C ILE A 65 -8.40 -7.41 8.65
N TYR A 66 -9.65 -7.84 8.47
CA TYR A 66 -10.32 -8.71 9.44
C TYR A 66 -9.59 -10.05 9.63
N ARG A 67 -9.02 -10.61 8.57
CA ARG A 67 -8.22 -11.83 8.66
C ARG A 67 -6.93 -11.64 9.46
N LEU A 68 -6.24 -10.50 9.28
CA LEU A 68 -5.08 -10.14 10.09
C LEU A 68 -5.47 -9.99 11.56
N MET A 69 -6.53 -9.26 11.86
CA MET A 69 -7.04 -9.08 13.23
C MET A 69 -7.41 -10.42 13.89
N ALA A 70 -8.14 -11.28 13.18
CA ALA A 70 -8.52 -12.59 13.70
C ALA A 70 -7.29 -13.47 13.99
N ARG A 71 -6.28 -13.43 13.12
CA ARG A 71 -5.01 -14.12 13.34
C ARG A 71 -4.29 -13.58 14.57
N ASP A 72 -4.21 -12.25 14.70
CA ASP A 72 -3.52 -11.61 15.82
C ASP A 72 -4.19 -11.95 17.15
N ILE A 73 -5.51 -11.95 17.22
CA ILE A 73 -6.26 -12.40 18.40
C ILE A 73 -5.97 -13.86 18.74
N GLY A 74 -5.94 -14.73 17.73
CA GLY A 74 -5.71 -16.17 17.93
C GLY A 74 -4.27 -16.54 18.25
N GLN A 75 -3.30 -15.75 17.83
CA GLN A 75 -1.87 -16.05 17.95
C GLN A 75 -1.12 -15.12 18.91
N GLY A 76 -1.77 -14.09 19.44
CA GLY A 76 -1.13 -13.08 20.28
C GLY A 76 -0.10 -12.24 19.50
N THR A 77 -0.33 -12.01 18.20
CA THR A 77 0.52 -11.18 17.35
C THR A 77 -0.09 -9.81 17.08
N HIS A 78 0.68 -8.89 16.50
CA HIS A 78 0.26 -7.52 16.19
C HIS A 78 0.68 -7.19 14.74
N SER A 79 0.06 -7.85 13.76
CA SER A 79 0.36 -7.64 12.34
C SER A 79 -0.68 -6.75 11.63
N ALA A 80 -1.89 -6.65 12.18
CA ALA A 80 -2.86 -5.67 11.73
C ALA A 80 -2.47 -4.26 12.24
N PRO A 81 -2.65 -3.20 11.43
CA PRO A 81 -2.45 -1.84 11.88
C PRO A 81 -3.34 -1.53 13.11
N ASP A 82 -2.74 -0.97 14.13
CA ASP A 82 -3.38 -0.56 15.38
C ASP A 82 -3.38 0.97 15.53
N PHE A 83 -3.78 1.47 16.72
CA PHE A 83 -3.79 2.89 17.01
C PHE A 83 -2.39 3.50 17.10
N ASP A 84 -1.37 2.75 17.48
CA ASP A 84 0.00 3.25 17.53
C ASP A 84 0.54 3.52 16.12
N VAL A 85 0.23 2.65 15.17
CA VAL A 85 0.51 2.87 13.73
C VAL A 85 -0.24 4.12 13.23
N ALA A 86 -1.50 4.30 13.62
CA ALA A 86 -2.27 5.47 13.22
C ALA A 86 -1.67 6.76 13.80
N VAL A 87 -1.26 6.78 15.06
CA VAL A 87 -0.60 7.92 15.70
C VAL A 87 0.73 8.24 15.01
N ALA A 88 1.54 7.22 14.71
CA ALA A 88 2.80 7.42 13.99
C ALA A 88 2.57 8.03 12.59
N LEU A 89 1.56 7.56 11.87
CA LEU A 89 1.18 8.11 10.56
C LEU A 89 0.75 9.57 10.66
N HIS A 90 -0.06 9.93 11.65
CA HIS A 90 -0.49 11.31 11.86
C HIS A 90 0.68 12.25 12.16
N ARG A 91 1.67 11.81 12.95
CA ARG A 91 2.90 12.60 13.16
C ARG A 91 3.67 12.88 11.87
N ILE A 92 3.69 11.89 10.95
CA ILE A 92 4.29 12.09 9.61
C ILE A 92 3.50 13.13 8.83
N LEU A 93 2.18 13.07 8.82
CA LEU A 93 1.33 14.04 8.13
C LEU A 93 1.52 15.46 8.69
N ASP A 94 1.55 15.61 10.01
CA ASP A 94 1.80 16.90 10.68
C ASP A 94 3.19 17.46 10.29
N ALA A 95 4.21 16.61 10.24
CA ALA A 95 5.55 17.01 9.81
C ALA A 95 5.59 17.45 8.33
N VAL A 96 4.85 16.77 7.45
CA VAL A 96 4.71 17.17 6.04
C VAL A 96 4.04 18.53 5.92
N GLU A 97 2.94 18.75 6.65
CA GLU A 97 2.26 20.05 6.65
C GLU A 97 3.15 21.17 7.19
N LEU A 98 3.86 20.92 8.28
CA LEU A 98 4.77 21.90 8.86
C LEU A 98 5.92 22.23 7.90
N SER A 99 6.53 21.21 7.29
CA SER A 99 7.57 21.38 6.28
C SER A 99 7.08 22.22 5.10
N SER A 100 5.85 21.97 4.64
CA SER A 100 5.24 22.73 3.55
C SER A 100 4.99 24.19 3.91
N LYS A 101 4.61 24.48 5.16
CA LYS A 101 4.35 25.85 5.65
C LYS A 101 5.62 26.65 5.90
N THR A 102 6.68 26.00 6.40
CA THR A 102 7.92 26.67 6.82
C THR A 102 9.03 26.64 5.77
N GLY A 103 8.96 25.73 4.80
CA GLY A 103 10.05 25.44 3.87
C GLY A 103 11.23 24.69 4.52
N GLU A 104 11.10 24.26 5.76
CA GLU A 104 12.17 23.63 6.53
C GLU A 104 11.97 22.11 6.60
N ARG A 105 13.11 21.36 6.67
CA ARG A 105 13.11 19.94 6.90
C ARG A 105 12.64 19.63 8.32
N GLN A 106 11.65 18.75 8.46
CA GLN A 106 11.17 18.26 9.75
C GLN A 106 11.82 16.92 10.10
N GLN A 107 12.08 16.71 11.39
CA GLN A 107 12.50 15.43 11.93
C GLN A 107 11.27 14.71 12.51
N ILE A 108 11.13 13.44 12.17
CA ILE A 108 10.06 12.59 12.70
C ILE A 108 10.70 11.69 13.74
N GLY A 109 10.30 11.87 14.98
CA GLY A 109 10.75 11.07 16.13
C GLY A 109 9.83 9.86 16.37
#